data_e40d244c41200617c13ab8934e2b2ede
#
_entry.id   e40d244c41200617c13ab8934e2b2ede
#
_cell.length_a   1.000
_cell.length_b   1.000
_cell.length_c   1.000
_cell.angle_alpha   90.00
_cell.angle_beta   90.00
_cell.angle_gamma   90.00
#
_symmetry.space_group_name_H-M   'P 1'
#
loop_
_entity.id
_entity.type
_entity.pdbx_description
1 polymer ?
#
loop_
_entity_poly.entity_id
_entity_poly.type
_entity_poly.pdbx_seq_one_letter_code
_entity_poly.pdbx_strand_id
1 'polypeptide(L)'
;IVELPFAQLIPSLLSGDIDAIMSGMSVTGERSKQVAFTDPYLRVGPMAIMHRDKVARFAQPWAVYREGIRIGVEPGTTGASFAERELKDAKVSFFDNPDAAFEGLRKDEIDLYIHDAPTSWQLANSSDNGDLLSLYAPLTEEMLAWAVRKDDQAMLAELNQALAMMKENGTLQYILNRWIPVQVEVR
;
A
#
# COMPACT_ATOMS: atom_id res chain seq x y z
N ILE A 1 -18.23 6.13 6.62
CA ILE A 1 -16.82 5.73 6.47
C ILE A 1 -16.25 5.63 7.88
N VAL A 2 -15.54 4.55 8.17
CA VAL A 2 -14.86 4.31 9.43
C VAL A 2 -13.36 4.19 9.14
N GLU A 3 -12.54 4.97 9.83
CA GLU A 3 -11.08 4.89 9.71
C GLU A 3 -10.56 3.97 10.82
N LEU A 4 -9.73 3.00 10.44
CA LEU A 4 -9.14 2.00 11.31
C LEU A 4 -7.67 1.77 10.94
N PRO A 5 -6.81 1.40 11.90
CA PRO A 5 -5.49 0.90 11.60
C PRO A 5 -5.57 -0.29 10.64
N PHE A 6 -4.64 -0.38 9.68
CA PHE A 6 -4.71 -1.39 8.61
C PHE A 6 -4.84 -2.83 9.14
N ALA A 7 -4.10 -3.16 10.19
CA ALA A 7 -4.16 -4.49 10.83
C ALA A 7 -5.54 -4.84 11.44
N GLN A 8 -6.39 -3.85 11.70
CA GLN A 8 -7.72 -4.04 12.27
C GLN A 8 -8.83 -4.20 11.21
N LEU A 9 -8.56 -3.92 9.95
CA LEU A 9 -9.58 -3.93 8.89
C LEU A 9 -10.25 -5.31 8.73
N ILE A 10 -9.48 -6.39 8.58
CA ILE A 10 -10.04 -7.74 8.45
C ILE A 10 -10.74 -8.21 9.75
N PRO A 11 -10.16 -8.07 10.94
CA PRO A 11 -10.89 -8.35 12.18
C PRO A 11 -12.23 -7.61 12.29
N SER A 12 -12.28 -6.31 12.00
CA SER A 12 -13.52 -5.52 12.06
C SER A 12 -14.53 -5.90 10.98
N LEU A 13 -14.10 -6.33 9.82
CA LEU A 13 -14.99 -6.89 8.79
C LEU A 13 -15.61 -8.20 9.25
N LEU A 14 -14.83 -9.08 9.87
CA LEU A 14 -15.30 -10.39 10.34
C LEU A 14 -16.20 -10.29 11.56
N SER A 15 -16.00 -9.29 12.45
CA SER A 15 -16.89 -9.01 13.58
C SER A 15 -18.20 -8.33 13.17
N GLY A 16 -18.28 -7.76 11.95
CA GLY A 16 -19.43 -7.01 11.48
C GLY A 16 -19.46 -5.55 11.88
N ASP A 17 -18.37 -5.01 12.40
CA ASP A 17 -18.22 -3.57 12.71
C ASP A 17 -18.16 -2.73 11.44
N ILE A 18 -17.73 -3.31 10.35
CA ILE A 18 -17.75 -2.75 8.99
C ILE A 18 -18.28 -3.79 7.99
N ASP A 19 -18.82 -3.34 6.85
CA ASP A 19 -19.41 -4.21 5.83
C ASP A 19 -18.50 -4.47 4.66
N ALA A 20 -17.60 -3.56 4.37
CA ALA A 20 -16.62 -3.67 3.29
C ALA A 20 -15.32 -2.96 3.65
N ILE A 21 -14.21 -3.43 3.09
CA ILE A 21 -12.91 -2.79 3.16
C ILE A 21 -12.62 -2.15 1.80
N MET A 22 -12.51 -0.82 1.78
CA MET A 22 -12.14 -0.02 0.60
C MET A 22 -10.84 0.75 0.90
N SER A 23 -9.76 0.01 1.15
CA SER A 23 -8.48 0.54 1.61
C SER A 23 -7.35 -0.16 0.87
N GLY A 24 -6.75 0.37 -0.11
CA GLY A 24 -5.54 -0.13 -0.82
C GLY A 24 -5.09 -1.58 -0.54
N MET A 25 -6.04 -2.49 -0.28
CA MET A 25 -5.75 -3.82 0.23
C MET A 25 -5.35 -4.76 -0.91
N SER A 26 -4.13 -5.29 -0.82
CA SER A 26 -3.63 -6.29 -1.76
C SER A 26 -4.31 -7.63 -1.58
N VAL A 27 -4.68 -8.24 -2.69
CA VAL A 27 -5.15 -9.63 -2.74
C VAL A 27 -3.99 -10.56 -2.46
N THR A 28 -4.06 -11.30 -1.35
CA THR A 28 -3.07 -12.33 -1.01
C THR A 28 -3.77 -13.66 -0.70
N GLY A 29 -3.06 -14.78 -0.86
CA GLY A 29 -3.59 -16.10 -0.52
C GLY A 29 -4.03 -16.23 0.95
N GLU A 30 -3.33 -15.58 1.85
CA GLU A 30 -3.64 -15.55 3.28
C GLU A 30 -4.95 -14.79 3.56
N ARG A 31 -5.10 -13.60 2.98
CA ARG A 31 -6.30 -12.78 3.13
C ARG A 31 -7.51 -13.44 2.45
N SER A 32 -7.31 -14.06 1.27
CA SER A 32 -8.37 -14.79 0.54
C SER A 32 -8.92 -16.01 1.29
N LYS A 33 -8.18 -16.53 2.28
CA LYS A 33 -8.73 -17.56 3.18
C LYS A 33 -9.75 -16.99 4.17
N GLN A 34 -9.71 -15.68 4.45
CA GLN A 34 -10.53 -15.02 5.47
C GLN A 34 -11.69 -14.20 4.87
N VAL A 35 -11.45 -13.51 3.77
CA VAL A 35 -12.38 -12.58 3.12
C VAL A 35 -12.60 -12.92 1.65
N ALA A 36 -13.66 -12.40 1.04
CA ALA A 36 -13.88 -12.41 -0.40
C ALA A 36 -13.43 -11.06 -0.99
N PHE A 37 -12.72 -11.11 -2.11
CA PHE A 37 -12.27 -9.93 -2.83
C PHE A 37 -13.14 -9.66 -4.06
N THR A 38 -13.37 -8.38 -4.36
CA THR A 38 -13.92 -7.96 -5.64
C THR A 38 -12.92 -8.22 -6.76
N ASP A 39 -13.34 -7.97 -8.00
CA ASP A 39 -12.41 -7.81 -9.12
C ASP A 39 -11.38 -6.72 -8.78
N PRO A 40 -10.11 -6.91 -9.16
CA PRO A 40 -9.08 -5.92 -8.87
C PRO A 40 -9.32 -4.63 -9.65
N TYR A 41 -9.09 -3.50 -9.00
CA TYR A 41 -9.23 -2.19 -9.61
C TYR A 41 -7.88 -1.52 -9.95
N LEU A 42 -6.78 -2.00 -9.38
CA LEU A 42 -5.44 -1.46 -9.61
C LEU A 42 -4.38 -2.56 -9.49
N ARG A 43 -3.35 -2.50 -10.33
CA ARG A 43 -2.17 -3.37 -10.25
C ARG A 43 -0.97 -2.52 -9.90
N VAL A 44 -0.48 -2.65 -8.67
CA VAL A 44 0.68 -1.97 -8.12
C VAL A 44 1.23 -2.80 -6.97
N GLY A 45 2.43 -2.46 -6.48
CA GLY A 45 3.01 -3.08 -5.28
C GLY A 45 3.50 -2.04 -4.29
N PRO A 46 4.05 -2.45 -3.15
CA PRO A 46 4.67 -1.56 -2.20
C PRO A 46 5.88 -0.86 -2.82
N MET A 47 6.09 0.38 -2.41
CA MET A 47 7.19 1.24 -2.82
C MET A 47 8.01 1.63 -1.60
N ALA A 48 9.28 1.98 -1.82
CA ALA A 48 10.12 2.49 -0.75
C ALA A 48 10.18 4.02 -0.79
N ILE A 49 9.90 4.64 0.34
CA ILE A 49 9.95 6.08 0.56
C ILE A 49 11.21 6.39 1.35
N MET A 50 11.89 7.48 1.03
CA MET A 50 13.11 7.91 1.67
C MET A 50 13.15 9.42 1.88
N HIS A 51 13.98 9.88 2.80
CA HIS A 51 14.35 11.28 2.87
C HIS A 51 15.22 11.66 1.65
N ARG A 52 15.02 12.85 1.11
CA ARG A 52 15.71 13.38 -0.08
C ARG A 52 17.24 13.26 0.01
N ASP A 53 17.81 13.47 1.18
CA ASP A 53 19.27 13.41 1.38
C ASP A 53 19.84 12.01 1.19
N LYS A 54 18.98 10.98 1.19
CA LYS A 54 19.38 9.57 0.98
C LYS A 54 19.27 9.09 -0.46
N VAL A 55 18.79 9.94 -1.37
CA VAL A 55 18.60 9.57 -2.79
C VAL A 55 19.85 8.99 -3.42
N ALA A 56 21.02 9.60 -3.20
CA ALA A 56 22.28 9.10 -3.76
C ALA A 56 22.61 7.66 -3.29
N ARG A 57 22.19 7.31 -2.07
CA ARG A 57 22.41 5.97 -1.49
C ARG A 57 21.43 4.93 -2.04
N PHE A 58 20.20 5.33 -2.37
CA PHE A 58 19.10 4.44 -2.71
C PHE A 58 18.54 4.68 -4.15
N ALA A 59 19.25 5.40 -4.99
CA ALA A 59 18.84 5.68 -6.38
C ALA A 59 18.61 4.42 -7.24
N GLN A 60 19.18 3.29 -6.82
CA GLN A 60 19.06 2.03 -7.56
C GLN A 60 18.15 1.05 -6.81
N PRO A 61 17.23 0.34 -7.50
CA PRO A 61 16.27 -0.57 -6.86
C PRO A 61 16.91 -1.63 -5.96
N TRP A 62 18.07 -2.14 -6.33
CA TRP A 62 18.79 -3.15 -5.50
C TRP A 62 19.40 -2.59 -4.21
N ALA A 63 19.42 -1.27 -4.05
CA ALA A 63 19.97 -0.67 -2.83
C ALA A 63 19.14 -0.96 -1.58
N VAL A 64 17.88 -1.37 -1.74
CA VAL A 64 17.02 -1.81 -0.64
C VAL A 64 17.49 -3.12 0.01
N TYR A 65 18.33 -3.90 -0.68
CA TYR A 65 18.87 -5.19 -0.19
C TYR A 65 20.23 -5.06 0.52
N ARG A 66 20.66 -3.83 0.80
CA ARG A 66 21.95 -3.61 1.49
C ARG A 66 21.88 -4.07 2.94
N GLU A 67 22.96 -4.71 3.41
CA GLU A 67 23.12 -5.09 4.80
C GLU A 67 23.02 -3.90 5.75
N GLY A 68 22.32 -4.09 6.87
CA GLY A 68 22.20 -3.12 7.95
C GLY A 68 21.30 -1.92 7.65
N ILE A 69 20.55 -1.96 6.53
CA ILE A 69 19.55 -0.94 6.22
C ILE A 69 18.44 -0.93 7.29
N ARG A 70 17.98 0.26 7.66
CA ARG A 70 16.88 0.45 8.62
C ARG A 70 15.59 0.68 7.86
N ILE A 71 14.64 -0.24 8.01
CA ILE A 71 13.37 -0.25 7.28
C ILE A 71 12.22 0.02 8.25
N GLY A 72 11.38 0.99 7.91
CA GLY A 72 10.08 1.19 8.54
C GLY A 72 8.99 0.49 7.74
N VAL A 73 8.03 -0.11 8.43
CA VAL A 73 6.83 -0.75 7.83
C VAL A 73 5.62 -0.54 8.74
N GLU A 74 4.41 -0.70 8.19
CA GLU A 74 3.17 -0.75 8.98
C GLU A 74 2.76 -2.20 9.22
N PRO A 75 2.33 -2.57 10.45
CA PRO A 75 1.92 -3.93 10.76
C PRO A 75 0.79 -4.44 9.87
N GLY A 76 0.87 -5.71 9.46
CA GLY A 76 -0.17 -6.39 8.66
C GLY A 76 -0.17 -6.02 7.18
N THR A 77 0.75 -5.17 6.71
CA THR A 77 0.88 -4.81 5.29
C THR A 77 1.71 -5.84 4.52
N THR A 78 1.57 -5.83 3.18
CA THR A 78 2.45 -6.62 2.30
C THR A 78 3.87 -6.08 2.29
N GLY A 79 4.06 -4.78 2.55
CA GLY A 79 5.37 -4.16 2.75
C GLY A 79 6.12 -4.74 3.96
N ALA A 80 5.42 -4.96 5.09
CA ALA A 80 5.98 -5.63 6.25
C ALA A 80 6.39 -7.07 5.92
N SER A 81 5.47 -7.83 5.29
CA SER A 81 5.76 -9.22 4.88
C SER A 81 6.92 -9.32 3.89
N PHE A 82 7.04 -8.35 2.97
CA PHE A 82 8.18 -8.26 2.04
C PHE A 82 9.48 -8.00 2.81
N ALA A 83 9.50 -7.02 3.71
CA ALA A 83 10.69 -6.69 4.49
C ALA A 83 11.18 -7.89 5.31
N GLU A 84 10.28 -8.58 6.01
CA GLU A 84 10.61 -9.76 6.83
C GLU A 84 11.12 -10.95 6.00
N ARG A 85 10.58 -11.14 4.80
CA ARG A 85 10.92 -12.29 3.96
C ARG A 85 12.15 -12.06 3.09
N GLU A 86 12.25 -10.88 2.48
CA GLU A 86 13.25 -10.61 1.44
C GLU A 86 14.45 -9.79 1.96
N LEU A 87 14.26 -8.99 3.03
CA LEU A 87 15.30 -8.08 3.55
C LEU A 87 15.85 -8.59 4.90
N LYS A 88 16.36 -9.81 4.91
CA LYS A 88 16.76 -10.53 6.14
C LYS A 88 17.86 -9.83 6.93
N ASP A 89 18.71 -9.07 6.26
CA ASP A 89 19.82 -8.32 6.89
C ASP A 89 19.42 -6.89 7.28
N ALA A 90 18.16 -6.51 7.05
CA ALA A 90 17.62 -5.22 7.43
C ALA A 90 17.19 -5.18 8.91
N LYS A 91 17.26 -3.99 9.50
CA LYS A 91 16.67 -3.70 10.80
C LYS A 91 15.25 -3.17 10.58
N VAL A 92 14.25 -4.01 10.81
CA VAL A 92 12.84 -3.65 10.60
C VAL A 92 12.27 -3.01 11.86
N SER A 93 11.63 -1.86 11.70
CA SER A 93 10.88 -1.13 12.74
C SER A 93 9.43 -0.96 12.31
N PHE A 94 8.49 -1.13 13.24
CA PHE A 94 7.07 -1.01 12.99
C PHE A 94 6.56 0.36 13.40
N PHE A 95 5.73 0.97 12.55
CA PHE A 95 5.07 2.25 12.78
C PHE A 95 3.57 2.09 12.68
N ASP A 96 2.81 2.78 13.54
CA ASP A 96 1.35 2.65 13.61
C ASP A 96 0.62 3.29 12.42
N ASN A 97 1.30 4.24 11.74
CA ASN A 97 0.76 4.96 10.59
C ASN A 97 1.88 5.61 9.77
N PRO A 98 1.58 6.07 8.54
CA PRO A 98 2.57 6.72 7.68
C PRO A 98 3.21 7.98 8.27
N ASP A 99 2.45 8.81 9.00
CA ASP A 99 2.97 10.06 9.56
C ASP A 99 4.09 9.79 10.58
N ALA A 100 3.91 8.79 11.43
CA ALA A 100 4.94 8.38 12.38
C ALA A 100 6.20 7.86 11.66
N ALA A 101 6.04 7.12 10.57
CA ALA A 101 7.16 6.64 9.76
C ALA A 101 7.89 7.79 9.04
N PHE A 102 7.16 8.80 8.55
CA PHE A 102 7.74 9.99 7.93
C PHE A 102 8.60 10.78 8.92
N GLU A 103 8.14 10.91 10.15
CA GLU A 103 8.96 11.49 11.24
C GLU A 103 10.22 10.65 11.51
N GLY A 104 10.10 9.32 11.46
CA GLY A 104 11.24 8.41 11.58
C GLY A 104 12.27 8.60 10.47
N LEU A 105 11.81 8.86 9.22
CA LEU A 105 12.70 9.20 8.09
C LEU A 105 13.42 10.54 8.32
N ARG A 106 12.70 11.57 8.81
CA ARG A 106 13.24 12.91 9.08
C ARG A 106 14.26 12.91 10.22
N LYS A 107 14.01 12.11 11.26
CA LYS A 107 14.91 11.96 12.41
C LYS A 107 16.07 10.99 12.18
N ASP A 108 16.20 10.47 10.97
CA ASP A 108 17.20 9.43 10.64
C ASP A 108 17.12 8.18 11.52
N GLU A 109 15.93 7.82 11.98
CA GLU A 109 15.67 6.57 12.72
C GLU A 109 15.59 5.37 11.75
N ILE A 110 15.03 5.59 10.55
CA ILE A 110 14.95 4.63 9.45
C ILE A 110 15.53 5.23 8.16
N ASP A 111 15.96 4.36 7.27
CA ASP A 111 16.52 4.75 5.97
C ASP A 111 15.46 4.75 4.88
N LEU A 112 14.55 3.78 4.92
CA LEU A 112 13.43 3.61 4.00
C LEU A 112 12.15 3.27 4.78
N TYR A 113 11.03 3.75 4.27
CA TYR A 113 9.70 3.31 4.68
C TYR A 113 9.04 2.58 3.51
N ILE A 114 8.62 1.32 3.72
CA ILE A 114 7.98 0.52 2.68
C ILE A 114 6.47 0.53 2.92
N HIS A 115 5.75 1.10 1.95
CA HIS A 115 4.30 1.20 2.01
C HIS A 115 3.69 1.04 0.60
N ASP A 116 2.36 0.93 0.51
CA ASP A 116 1.65 0.82 -0.77
C ASP A 116 1.91 2.02 -1.69
N ALA A 117 1.73 1.80 -2.99
CA ALA A 117 1.95 2.83 -3.98
C ALA A 117 0.99 4.02 -3.86
N PRO A 118 -0.32 3.86 -3.58
CA PRO A 118 -1.22 4.98 -3.34
C PRO A 118 -0.73 5.95 -2.26
N THR A 119 -0.30 5.46 -1.10
CA THR A 119 0.30 6.29 -0.04
C THR A 119 1.57 6.98 -0.52
N SER A 120 2.44 6.27 -1.23
CA SER A 120 3.67 6.83 -1.79
C SER A 120 3.40 7.94 -2.81
N TRP A 121 2.36 7.81 -3.62
CA TRP A 121 1.95 8.83 -4.59
C TRP A 121 1.30 10.05 -3.93
N GLN A 122 0.48 9.83 -2.92
CA GLN A 122 -0.09 10.93 -2.12
C GLN A 122 1.03 11.77 -1.49
N LEU A 123 2.05 11.11 -0.97
CA LEU A 123 3.26 11.76 -0.45
C LEU A 123 3.92 12.66 -1.48
N ALA A 124 4.15 12.15 -2.70
CA ALA A 124 4.81 12.89 -3.77
C ALA A 124 4.05 14.17 -4.19
N ASN A 125 2.73 14.21 -3.94
CA ASN A 125 1.88 15.36 -4.26
C ASN A 125 1.65 16.30 -3.08
N SER A 126 2.07 15.95 -1.88
CA SER A 126 1.90 16.79 -0.70
C SER A 126 3.00 17.83 -0.58
N SER A 127 2.62 19.12 -0.51
CA SER A 127 3.56 20.21 -0.23
C SER A 127 4.27 20.06 1.12
N ASP A 128 3.63 19.38 2.07
CA ASP A 128 4.12 19.24 3.44
C ASP A 128 5.24 18.17 3.54
N ASN A 129 5.35 17.32 2.53
CA ASN A 129 6.30 16.21 2.46
C ASN A 129 7.33 16.37 1.33
N GLY A 130 7.61 17.60 0.89
CA GLY A 130 8.55 17.87 -0.21
C GLY A 130 10.00 17.46 0.06
N ASP A 131 10.33 17.06 1.29
CA ASP A 131 11.60 16.49 1.72
C ASP A 131 11.67 14.97 1.57
N LEU A 132 10.53 14.31 1.30
CA LEU A 132 10.44 12.86 1.10
C LEU A 132 10.26 12.52 -0.37
N LEU A 133 10.79 11.39 -0.78
CA LEU A 133 10.70 10.89 -2.16
C LEU A 133 10.41 9.39 -2.15
N SER A 134 9.59 8.95 -3.09
CA SER A 134 9.37 7.52 -3.34
C SER A 134 10.32 7.00 -4.42
N LEU A 135 10.78 5.76 -4.29
CA LEU A 135 11.40 5.04 -5.40
C LEU A 135 10.38 4.90 -6.54
N TYR A 136 10.89 4.97 -7.77
CA TYR A 136 10.04 4.96 -8.96
C TYR A 136 9.38 3.60 -9.23
N ALA A 137 10.07 2.50 -8.93
CA ALA A 137 9.59 1.16 -9.21
C ALA A 137 9.00 0.49 -7.95
N PRO A 138 7.86 -0.17 -8.06
CA PRO A 138 7.34 -0.99 -6.97
C PRO A 138 8.27 -2.17 -6.70
N LEU A 139 8.34 -2.59 -5.43
CA LEU A 139 9.19 -3.69 -4.98
C LEU A 139 8.60 -5.06 -5.36
N THR A 140 7.28 -5.14 -5.48
CA THR A 140 6.54 -6.34 -5.92
C THR A 140 5.38 -5.93 -6.83
N GLU A 141 4.76 -6.91 -7.49
CA GLU A 141 3.51 -6.70 -8.21
C GLU A 141 2.34 -7.29 -7.42
N GLU A 142 1.32 -6.49 -7.16
CA GLU A 142 0.15 -6.86 -6.39
C GLU A 142 -1.12 -6.36 -7.06
N MET A 143 -2.24 -7.03 -6.79
CA MET A 143 -3.56 -6.60 -7.21
C MET A 143 -4.29 -6.00 -6.02
N LEU A 144 -4.77 -4.77 -6.13
CA LEU A 144 -5.61 -4.14 -5.13
C LEU A 144 -7.08 -4.39 -5.44
N ALA A 145 -7.83 -4.81 -4.42
CA ALA A 145 -9.26 -5.07 -4.52
C ALA A 145 -9.98 -4.63 -3.23
N TRP A 146 -11.27 -4.42 -3.32
CA TRP A 146 -12.11 -4.27 -2.14
C TRP A 146 -12.39 -5.65 -1.54
N ALA A 147 -12.68 -5.70 -0.24
CA ALA A 147 -12.96 -6.96 0.42
C ALA A 147 -14.28 -6.90 1.20
N VAL A 148 -14.99 -8.03 1.22
CA VAL A 148 -16.23 -8.26 1.97
C VAL A 148 -16.16 -9.58 2.73
N ARG A 149 -17.10 -9.82 3.64
CA ARG A 149 -17.25 -11.16 4.27
C ARG A 149 -17.50 -12.22 3.19
N LYS A 150 -16.99 -13.42 3.40
CA LYS A 150 -17.12 -14.52 2.42
C LYS A 150 -18.56 -14.97 2.16
N ASP A 151 -19.41 -14.86 3.14
CA ASP A 151 -20.82 -15.21 3.08
C ASP A 151 -21.71 -14.09 2.51
N ASP A 152 -21.18 -12.88 2.35
CA ASP A 152 -21.90 -11.74 1.77
C ASP A 152 -21.72 -11.66 0.24
N GLN A 153 -22.28 -12.65 -0.45
CA GLN A 153 -22.23 -12.74 -1.90
C GLN A 153 -23.04 -11.65 -2.60
N ALA A 154 -24.06 -11.10 -1.93
CA ALA A 154 -24.87 -10.00 -2.44
C ALA A 154 -24.03 -8.72 -2.54
N MET A 155 -23.37 -8.33 -1.45
CA MET A 155 -22.49 -7.17 -1.42
C MET A 155 -21.32 -7.32 -2.42
N LEU A 156 -20.74 -8.53 -2.51
CA LEU A 156 -19.68 -8.81 -3.48
C LEU A 156 -20.14 -8.56 -4.93
N ALA A 157 -21.33 -9.04 -5.27
CA ALA A 157 -21.89 -8.85 -6.61
C ALA A 157 -22.18 -7.38 -6.92
N GLU A 158 -22.76 -6.64 -5.98
CA GLU A 158 -23.04 -5.21 -6.12
C GLU A 158 -21.76 -4.39 -6.29
N LEU A 159 -20.72 -4.66 -5.52
CA LEU A 159 -19.45 -3.98 -5.63
C LEU A 159 -18.74 -4.28 -6.95
N ASN A 160 -18.79 -5.53 -7.44
CA ASN A 160 -18.25 -5.88 -8.75
C ASN A 160 -19.02 -5.19 -9.88
N GLN A 161 -20.34 -5.12 -9.78
CA GLN A 161 -21.15 -4.40 -10.75
C GLN A 161 -20.80 -2.89 -10.76
N ALA A 162 -20.64 -2.28 -9.59
CA ALA A 162 -20.22 -0.89 -9.49
C ALA A 162 -18.83 -0.67 -10.12
N LEU A 163 -17.86 -1.55 -9.83
CA LEU A 163 -16.52 -1.50 -10.43
C LEU A 163 -16.57 -1.64 -11.95
N ALA A 164 -17.39 -2.56 -12.47
CA ALA A 164 -17.55 -2.74 -13.91
C ALA A 164 -18.10 -1.46 -14.58
N MET A 165 -19.15 -0.86 -14.02
CA MET A 165 -19.68 0.42 -14.49
C MET A 165 -18.65 1.55 -14.43
N MET A 166 -17.86 1.64 -13.35
CA MET A 166 -16.81 2.64 -13.22
C MET A 166 -15.68 2.45 -14.23
N LYS A 167 -15.36 1.21 -14.59
CA LYS A 167 -14.39 0.89 -15.65
C LYS A 167 -14.93 1.30 -17.02
N GLU A 168 -16.18 0.93 -17.35
CA GLU A 168 -16.81 1.18 -18.64
C GLU A 168 -17.01 2.68 -18.92
N ASN A 169 -17.44 3.45 -17.92
CA ASN A 169 -17.73 4.88 -18.10
C ASN A 169 -16.53 5.80 -17.83
N GLY A 170 -15.34 5.23 -17.54
CA GLY A 170 -14.10 5.95 -17.31
C GLY A 170 -13.99 6.60 -15.91
N THR A 171 -14.98 6.45 -15.03
CA THR A 171 -14.94 7.02 -13.67
C THR A 171 -13.76 6.49 -12.86
N LEU A 172 -13.49 5.18 -12.94
CA LEU A 172 -12.36 4.59 -12.23
C LEU A 172 -11.04 5.21 -12.71
N GLN A 173 -10.85 5.33 -14.03
CA GLN A 173 -9.64 5.93 -14.60
C GLN A 173 -9.51 7.41 -14.21
N TYR A 174 -10.62 8.16 -14.20
CA TYR A 174 -10.62 9.55 -13.75
C TYR A 174 -10.17 9.68 -12.29
N ILE A 175 -10.68 8.82 -11.39
CA ILE A 175 -10.28 8.80 -9.98
C ILE A 175 -8.79 8.43 -9.86
N LEU A 176 -8.35 7.37 -10.51
CA LEU A 176 -6.96 6.94 -10.48
C LEU A 176 -6.02 8.03 -10.97
N ASN A 177 -6.30 8.67 -12.10
CA ASN A 177 -5.48 9.74 -12.67
C ASN A 177 -5.38 10.98 -11.75
N ARG A 178 -6.40 11.21 -10.92
CA ARG A 178 -6.38 12.32 -9.96
C ARG A 178 -5.44 12.07 -8.78
N TRP A 179 -5.28 10.81 -8.39
CA TRP A 179 -4.52 10.43 -7.20
C TRP A 179 -3.14 9.85 -7.55
N ILE A 180 -2.96 9.35 -8.76
CA ILE A 180 -1.71 8.77 -9.23
C ILE A 180 -1.00 9.80 -10.13
N PRO A 181 0.10 10.42 -9.68
CA PRO A 181 0.77 11.49 -10.43
C PRO A 181 1.56 10.98 -11.65
N VAL A 182 1.71 9.66 -11.79
CA VAL A 182 2.49 9.03 -12.85
C VAL A 182 1.69 7.89 -13.47
N GLN A 183 1.45 7.95 -14.78
CA GLN A 183 0.95 6.78 -15.53
C GLN A 183 2.10 5.79 -15.64
N VAL A 184 2.06 4.73 -14.84
CA VAL A 184 2.94 3.57 -15.01
C VAL A 184 2.28 2.66 -16.04
N GLU A 185 2.58 2.84 -17.33
CA GLU A 185 2.32 1.81 -18.33
C GLU A 185 3.31 0.68 -18.11
N VAL A 186 2.87 -0.39 -17.49
CA VAL A 186 3.62 -1.65 -17.49
C VAL A 186 3.33 -2.32 -18.83
N ARG A 187 4.30 -2.32 -19.73
CA ARG A 187 4.30 -3.10 -20.96
C ARG A 187 4.67 -4.55 -20.69
#